data_1a3e3486a33c0cb6c9953324473907eb
#
_entry.id   1a3e3486a33c0cb6c9953324473907eb
#
_cell.length_a   1.000
_cell.length_b   1.000
_cell.length_c   1.000
_cell.angle_alpha   90.00
_cell.angle_beta   90.00
_cell.angle_gamma   90.00
#
_symmetry.space_group_name_H-M   'P 1'
#
loop_
_entity.id
_entity.type
_entity.pdbx_description
1 polymer ?
#
loop_
_entity_poly.entity_id
_entity_poly.type
_entity_poly.pdbx_seq_one_letter_code
_entity_poly.pdbx_strand_id
1 'polypeptide(L)'
;MQADIVIVGAGPVGLCLARALSGADLKIAMVEQQSLANIGEPQFDGREIALTQKSVRMMRRFGLWDLIDPHARAPLRSARVFNGPSPGALEIGHDLSGHTELGWLVSNHLIRKAAYEALLQSTAEHGDVTLLAARKVSAVKADDALASVTLESGETLSAKLIVAADSRFSSTRKMMGIAANLHDFGRAMLVCRMTHEAPHGHAAWEWFGYGQTLALLPMNAERSTNAHQSSVVLTLPVGQVNEVAALEPDAFARHIEDRFMHRLGAMTLASTRHVYPLVAVYPERFVGKRFAAVGDAAVGMHPVTAHGFNFGLLGVENLGKRIIDAHKSGFDIGAPSVLQGYETQHRRATKPLYLATRFITDVYTNNTAPAKLARDFMLRAASKLMPFRKAIAASLTG
;
A
#
# COMPACT_ATOMS: atom_id res chain seq x y z
N MET A 1 20.93 18.51 15.54
CA MET A 1 20.21 19.23 14.46
C MET A 1 18.81 19.59 14.95
N GLN A 2 18.27 20.76 14.58
CA GLN A 2 16.90 21.17 14.93
C GLN A 2 16.06 21.31 13.66
N ALA A 3 14.85 20.76 13.65
CA ALA A 3 13.87 20.85 12.59
C ALA A 3 12.49 21.20 13.16
N ASP A 4 11.51 21.52 12.31
CA ASP A 4 10.11 21.60 12.75
C ASP A 4 9.50 20.19 12.79
N ILE A 5 9.84 19.34 11.81
CA ILE A 5 9.32 17.97 11.69
C ILE A 5 10.48 17.01 11.43
N VAL A 6 10.48 15.88 12.14
CA VAL A 6 11.31 14.70 11.79
C VAL A 6 10.40 13.59 11.27
N ILE A 7 10.62 13.16 10.02
CA ILE A 7 9.95 12.02 9.40
C ILE A 7 10.88 10.81 9.45
N VAL A 8 10.46 9.73 10.08
CA VAL A 8 11.23 8.48 10.15
C VAL A 8 10.70 7.50 9.12
N GLY A 9 11.53 7.22 8.11
CA GLY A 9 11.23 6.35 6.98
C GLY A 9 11.04 7.14 5.67
N ALA A 10 11.87 6.83 4.67
CA ALA A 10 11.77 7.34 3.29
C ALA A 10 11.13 6.30 2.33
N GLY A 11 10.16 5.55 2.83
CA GLY A 11 9.24 4.78 2.00
C GLY A 11 8.29 5.71 1.22
N PRO A 12 7.45 5.17 0.31
CA PRO A 12 6.63 6.00 -0.57
C PRO A 12 5.71 6.98 0.19
N VAL A 13 5.20 6.59 1.36
CA VAL A 13 4.33 7.44 2.19
C VAL A 13 5.13 8.55 2.89
N GLY A 14 6.31 8.23 3.42
CA GLY A 14 7.19 9.23 4.06
C GLY A 14 7.66 10.29 3.06
N LEU A 15 8.09 9.86 1.86
CA LEU A 15 8.48 10.75 0.77
C LEU A 15 7.30 11.63 0.31
N CYS A 16 6.10 11.05 0.17
CA CYS A 16 4.90 11.82 -0.17
C CYS A 16 4.54 12.84 0.92
N LEU A 17 4.73 12.52 2.21
CA LEU A 17 4.48 13.48 3.29
C LEU A 17 5.49 14.61 3.26
N ALA A 18 6.78 14.32 3.13
CA ALA A 18 7.80 15.35 2.98
C ALA A 18 7.50 16.27 1.78
N ARG A 19 7.16 15.66 0.62
CA ARG A 19 6.78 16.41 -0.58
C ARG A 19 5.53 17.27 -0.37
N ALA A 20 4.53 16.76 0.35
CA ALA A 20 3.28 17.50 0.62
C ALA A 20 3.48 18.70 1.57
N LEU A 21 4.51 18.64 2.42
CA LEU A 21 4.86 19.70 3.38
C LEU A 21 5.91 20.66 2.85
N SER A 22 6.66 20.28 1.81
CA SER A 22 7.68 21.13 1.20
C SER A 22 7.06 22.38 0.58
N GLY A 23 7.69 23.52 0.76
CA GLY A 23 7.19 24.83 0.39
C GLY A 23 6.19 25.47 1.39
N ALA A 24 6.05 24.89 2.59
CA ALA A 24 5.18 25.41 3.64
C ALA A 24 5.94 26.15 4.77
N ASP A 25 7.14 26.61 4.51
CA ASP A 25 8.03 27.29 5.49
C ASP A 25 8.34 26.46 6.74
N LEU A 26 8.42 25.12 6.58
CA LEU A 26 8.73 24.17 7.62
C LEU A 26 10.07 23.50 7.34
N LYS A 27 10.95 23.45 8.32
CA LYS A 27 12.21 22.67 8.24
C LYS A 27 11.92 21.20 8.52
N ILE A 28 12.17 20.34 7.52
CA ILE A 28 11.88 18.91 7.57
C ILE A 28 13.19 18.13 7.55
N ALA A 29 13.37 17.23 8.52
CA ALA A 29 14.44 16.23 8.49
C ALA A 29 13.82 14.85 8.24
N MET A 30 14.31 14.12 7.26
CA MET A 30 13.93 12.73 7.02
C MET A 30 15.08 11.81 7.46
N VAL A 31 14.75 10.74 8.20
CA VAL A 31 15.73 9.73 8.61
C VAL A 31 15.36 8.40 7.96
N GLU A 32 16.31 7.81 7.22
CA GLU A 32 16.10 6.53 6.54
C GLU A 32 17.31 5.61 6.73
N GLN A 33 17.04 4.35 7.04
CA GLN A 33 18.11 3.34 7.24
C GLN A 33 18.73 2.85 5.93
N GLN A 34 18.02 2.93 4.80
CA GLN A 34 18.55 2.58 3.50
C GLN A 34 19.53 3.64 3.01
N SER A 35 20.46 3.21 2.15
CA SER A 35 21.39 4.13 1.47
C SER A 35 20.65 5.02 0.46
N LEU A 36 21.23 6.17 0.17
CA LEU A 36 20.69 7.11 -0.82
C LEU A 36 20.50 6.44 -2.20
N ALA A 37 21.41 5.56 -2.59
CA ALA A 37 21.30 4.81 -3.83
C ALA A 37 20.04 3.92 -3.88
N ASN A 38 19.72 3.24 -2.77
CA ASN A 38 18.53 2.37 -2.68
C ASN A 38 17.21 3.16 -2.57
N ILE A 39 17.27 4.41 -2.13
CA ILE A 39 16.10 5.31 -2.14
C ILE A 39 15.87 5.84 -3.56
N GLY A 40 16.94 6.28 -4.25
CA GLY A 40 16.87 6.86 -5.58
C GLY A 40 16.58 5.85 -6.68
N GLU A 41 17.17 4.65 -6.58
CA GLU A 41 16.97 3.55 -7.54
C GLU A 41 16.45 2.31 -6.80
N PRO A 42 15.18 2.31 -6.39
CA PRO A 42 14.59 1.22 -5.65
C PRO A 42 14.43 -0.02 -6.53
N GLN A 43 14.90 -1.15 -6.03
CA GLN A 43 14.82 -2.43 -6.74
C GLN A 43 13.36 -2.85 -6.93
N PHE A 44 13.11 -3.57 -8.03
CA PHE A 44 11.84 -4.24 -8.28
C PHE A 44 11.54 -5.23 -7.14
N ASP A 45 10.34 -5.16 -6.59
CA ASP A 45 9.91 -5.95 -5.45
C ASP A 45 8.65 -6.79 -5.72
N GLY A 46 8.27 -6.93 -6.97
CA GLY A 46 7.13 -7.72 -7.43
C GLY A 46 5.76 -7.11 -7.16
N ARG A 47 5.65 -6.10 -6.31
CA ARG A 47 4.36 -5.55 -5.90
C ARG A 47 3.81 -4.55 -6.91
N GLU A 48 2.60 -4.82 -7.40
CA GLU A 48 1.81 -3.87 -8.18
C GLU A 48 0.76 -3.25 -7.27
N ILE A 49 0.67 -1.94 -7.27
CA ILE A 49 -0.24 -1.17 -6.42
C ILE A 49 -1.45 -0.75 -7.24
N ALA A 50 -2.64 -1.20 -6.83
CA ALA A 50 -3.89 -0.69 -7.39
C ALA A 50 -4.21 0.66 -6.76
N LEU A 51 -4.09 1.71 -7.56
CA LEU A 51 -4.35 3.10 -7.19
C LEU A 51 -5.80 3.46 -7.47
N THR A 52 -6.51 4.00 -6.48
CA THR A 52 -7.83 4.58 -6.69
C THR A 52 -7.73 5.88 -7.49
N GLN A 53 -8.83 6.32 -8.10
CA GLN A 53 -8.89 7.62 -8.78
C GLN A 53 -8.50 8.78 -7.85
N LYS A 54 -8.90 8.70 -6.57
CA LYS A 54 -8.53 9.68 -5.55
C LYS A 54 -7.01 9.69 -5.30
N SER A 55 -6.39 8.51 -5.22
CA SER A 55 -4.95 8.40 -5.02
C SER A 55 -4.17 8.95 -6.21
N VAL A 56 -4.63 8.71 -7.43
CA VAL A 56 -4.03 9.31 -8.64
C VAL A 56 -4.13 10.84 -8.61
N ARG A 57 -5.27 11.40 -8.20
CA ARG A 57 -5.38 12.87 -8.02
C ARG A 57 -4.39 13.42 -6.99
N MET A 58 -4.19 12.71 -5.86
CA MET A 58 -3.18 13.09 -4.88
C MET A 58 -1.76 12.99 -5.43
N MET A 59 -1.43 11.91 -6.15
CA MET A 59 -0.12 11.75 -6.78
C MET A 59 0.17 12.83 -7.83
N ARG A 60 -0.83 13.27 -8.61
CA ARG A 60 -0.69 14.42 -9.52
C ARG A 60 -0.39 15.70 -8.75
N ARG A 61 -1.14 15.98 -7.69
CA ARG A 61 -0.93 17.16 -6.84
C ARG A 61 0.45 17.19 -6.20
N PHE A 62 1.00 16.03 -5.85
CA PHE A 62 2.34 15.91 -5.30
C PHE A 62 3.44 15.84 -6.38
N GLY A 63 3.08 15.87 -7.66
CA GLY A 63 4.04 15.82 -8.78
C GLY A 63 4.62 14.45 -9.10
N LEU A 64 4.08 13.36 -8.49
CA LEU A 64 4.59 12.01 -8.71
C LEU A 64 4.09 11.37 -10.01
N TRP A 65 2.82 11.64 -10.34
CA TRP A 65 2.14 10.90 -11.41
C TRP A 65 2.83 11.03 -12.75
N ASP A 66 3.23 12.23 -13.10
CA ASP A 66 3.82 12.53 -14.41
C ASP A 66 5.28 12.06 -14.55
N LEU A 67 5.95 11.75 -13.43
CA LEU A 67 7.29 11.12 -13.39
C LEU A 67 7.23 9.61 -13.66
N ILE A 68 6.05 8.98 -13.59
CA ILE A 68 5.90 7.56 -13.93
C ILE A 68 5.63 7.44 -15.44
N ASP A 69 6.39 6.58 -16.12
CA ASP A 69 6.19 6.31 -17.54
C ASP A 69 4.70 5.92 -17.83
N PRO A 70 4.03 6.55 -18.81
CA PRO A 70 2.66 6.19 -19.18
C PRO A 70 2.45 4.69 -19.45
N HIS A 71 3.44 4.02 -20.05
CA HIS A 71 3.37 2.58 -20.28
C HIS A 71 3.41 1.74 -18.98
N ALA A 72 3.95 2.28 -17.90
CA ALA A 72 3.96 1.63 -16.59
C ALA A 72 2.69 1.88 -15.77
N ARG A 73 1.72 2.61 -16.31
CA ARG A 73 0.40 2.90 -15.70
C ARG A 73 -0.64 2.04 -16.38
N ALA A 74 -0.91 0.84 -15.86
CA ALA A 74 -1.88 -0.06 -16.47
C ALA A 74 -3.31 0.28 -15.99
N PRO A 75 -4.29 0.49 -16.90
CA PRO A 75 -5.67 0.78 -16.51
C PRO A 75 -6.34 -0.45 -15.89
N LEU A 76 -7.10 -0.23 -14.83
CA LEU A 76 -7.97 -1.23 -14.23
C LEU A 76 -9.42 -0.89 -14.57
N ARG A 77 -10.06 -1.69 -15.43
CA ARG A 77 -11.43 -1.43 -15.91
C ARG A 77 -12.49 -2.24 -15.20
N SER A 78 -12.15 -3.46 -14.77
CA SER A 78 -13.08 -4.28 -14.01
C SER A 78 -12.34 -5.12 -12.96
N ALA A 79 -13.11 -5.59 -11.98
CA ALA A 79 -12.66 -6.58 -11.00
C ALA A 79 -13.61 -7.79 -11.08
N ARG A 80 -13.04 -9.00 -11.11
CA ARG A 80 -13.77 -10.27 -11.15
C ARG A 80 -13.41 -11.11 -9.94
N VAL A 81 -14.42 -11.49 -9.17
CA VAL A 81 -14.23 -12.33 -7.98
C VAL A 81 -14.79 -13.72 -8.26
N PHE A 82 -13.91 -14.72 -8.22
CA PHE A 82 -14.25 -16.13 -8.42
C PHE A 82 -14.27 -16.88 -7.08
N ASN A 83 -15.08 -17.94 -6.99
CA ASN A 83 -15.13 -18.83 -5.82
C ASN A 83 -15.05 -20.30 -6.26
N GLY A 84 -13.98 -20.98 -5.83
CA GLY A 84 -13.76 -22.39 -6.15
C GLY A 84 -13.80 -22.68 -7.67
N PRO A 85 -14.32 -23.83 -8.10
CA PRO A 85 -14.39 -24.23 -9.50
C PRO A 85 -15.53 -23.56 -10.29
N SER A 86 -16.30 -22.66 -9.67
CA SER A 86 -17.44 -22.02 -10.34
C SER A 86 -16.98 -21.25 -11.58
N PRO A 87 -17.65 -21.41 -12.73
CA PRO A 87 -17.32 -20.66 -13.93
C PRO A 87 -17.78 -19.18 -13.84
N GLY A 88 -18.75 -18.88 -12.96
CA GLY A 88 -19.29 -17.55 -12.74
C GLY A 88 -18.42 -16.70 -11.83
N ALA A 89 -18.35 -15.41 -12.10
CA ALA A 89 -17.70 -14.42 -11.28
C ALA A 89 -18.64 -13.29 -10.87
N LEU A 90 -18.41 -12.71 -9.70
CA LEU A 90 -18.95 -11.39 -9.40
C LEU A 90 -18.10 -10.37 -10.17
N GLU A 91 -18.69 -9.68 -11.12
CA GLU A 91 -18.00 -8.64 -11.91
C GLU A 91 -18.42 -7.24 -11.46
N ILE A 92 -17.43 -6.37 -11.28
CA ILE A 92 -17.58 -4.96 -10.91
C ILE A 92 -16.84 -4.17 -11.98
N GLY A 93 -17.59 -3.55 -12.89
CA GLY A 93 -17.06 -2.76 -13.98
C GLY A 93 -16.96 -1.27 -13.63
N HIS A 94 -16.17 -0.56 -14.40
CA HIS A 94 -16.03 0.91 -14.30
C HIS A 94 -17.34 1.66 -14.63
N ASP A 95 -18.22 1.05 -15.41
CA ASP A 95 -19.58 1.54 -15.77
C ASP A 95 -20.42 1.86 -14.52
N LEU A 96 -20.16 1.18 -13.40
CA LEU A 96 -20.84 1.41 -12.13
C LEU A 96 -20.34 2.65 -11.38
N SER A 97 -19.19 3.22 -11.79
CA SER A 97 -18.52 4.32 -11.09
C SER A 97 -18.63 5.66 -11.81
N GLY A 98 -19.08 5.70 -13.07
CA GLY A 98 -19.09 6.89 -13.91
C GLY A 98 -17.71 7.35 -14.39
N HIS A 99 -16.68 6.51 -14.24
CA HIS A 99 -15.32 6.75 -14.73
C HIS A 99 -14.99 5.80 -15.88
N THR A 100 -13.97 6.10 -16.68
CA THR A 100 -13.46 5.23 -17.75
C THR A 100 -12.67 4.05 -17.21
N GLU A 101 -12.10 4.17 -16.02
CA GLU A 101 -11.40 3.11 -15.27
C GLU A 101 -11.79 3.14 -13.79
N LEU A 102 -11.75 1.99 -13.13
CA LEU A 102 -11.85 1.90 -11.67
C LEU A 102 -10.62 2.52 -10.99
N GLY A 103 -9.47 2.39 -11.62
CA GLY A 103 -8.18 2.87 -11.10
C GLY A 103 -7.03 2.47 -12.00
N TRP A 104 -5.84 2.41 -11.43
CA TRP A 104 -4.61 2.15 -12.16
C TRP A 104 -3.70 1.22 -11.37
N LEU A 105 -2.97 0.37 -12.09
CA LEU A 105 -1.92 -0.45 -11.50
C LEU A 105 -0.56 0.12 -11.83
N VAL A 106 0.27 0.30 -10.81
CA VAL A 106 1.62 0.82 -10.94
C VAL A 106 2.55 0.05 -9.99
N SER A 107 3.72 -0.31 -10.47
CA SER A 107 4.72 -1.01 -9.66
C SER A 107 5.19 -0.17 -8.48
N ASN A 108 5.29 -0.78 -7.30
CA ASN A 108 5.68 -0.10 -6.07
C ASN A 108 7.06 0.59 -6.17
N HIS A 109 8.05 -0.05 -6.81
CA HIS A 109 9.37 0.56 -6.99
C HIS A 109 9.32 1.83 -7.84
N LEU A 110 8.44 1.91 -8.86
CA LEU A 110 8.25 3.10 -9.68
C LEU A 110 7.56 4.23 -8.89
N ILE A 111 6.60 3.88 -8.03
CA ILE A 111 5.98 4.86 -7.12
C ILE A 111 7.03 5.43 -6.16
N ARG A 112 7.90 4.57 -5.61
CA ARG A 112 8.98 4.99 -4.71
C ARG A 112 9.97 5.92 -5.42
N LYS A 113 10.39 5.56 -6.64
CA LYS A 113 11.29 6.37 -7.47
C LYS A 113 10.66 7.74 -7.75
N ALA A 114 9.44 7.77 -8.26
CA ALA A 114 8.73 9.01 -8.57
C ALA A 114 8.52 9.89 -7.32
N ALA A 115 8.24 9.29 -6.16
CA ALA A 115 8.11 10.03 -4.91
C ALA A 115 9.43 10.70 -4.48
N TYR A 116 10.54 10.00 -4.64
CA TYR A 116 11.87 10.55 -4.37
C TYR A 116 12.25 11.66 -5.35
N GLU A 117 12.04 11.46 -6.65
CA GLU A 117 12.33 12.47 -7.68
C GLU A 117 11.48 13.74 -7.48
N ALA A 118 10.18 13.59 -7.20
CA ALA A 118 9.30 14.72 -6.89
C ALA A 118 9.75 15.49 -5.64
N LEU A 119 10.23 14.78 -4.61
CA LEU A 119 10.79 15.41 -3.42
C LEU A 119 12.08 16.15 -3.73
N LEU A 120 12.99 15.59 -4.53
CA LEU A 120 14.24 16.25 -4.94
C LEU A 120 13.96 17.55 -5.71
N GLN A 121 13.02 17.53 -6.66
CA GLN A 121 12.62 18.72 -7.40
C GLN A 121 12.12 19.82 -6.45
N SER A 122 11.23 19.46 -5.51
CA SER A 122 10.69 20.42 -4.53
C SER A 122 11.78 20.93 -3.57
N THR A 123 12.68 20.06 -3.12
CA THR A 123 13.78 20.44 -2.23
C THR A 123 14.77 21.39 -2.93
N ALA A 124 15.03 21.17 -4.21
CA ALA A 124 15.88 22.09 -5.01
C ALA A 124 15.25 23.47 -5.14
N GLU A 125 13.93 23.56 -5.15
CA GLU A 125 13.19 24.82 -5.24
C GLU A 125 13.10 25.55 -3.88
N HIS A 126 12.85 24.82 -2.79
CA HIS A 126 12.54 25.40 -1.47
C HIS A 126 13.65 25.26 -0.43
N GLY A 127 14.54 24.28 -0.56
CA GLY A 127 15.65 24.06 0.38
C GLY A 127 15.25 23.63 1.79
N ASP A 128 14.03 23.15 1.99
CA ASP A 128 13.38 22.95 3.29
C ASP A 128 13.43 21.51 3.81
N VAL A 129 13.90 20.54 2.99
CA VAL A 129 13.98 19.12 3.35
C VAL A 129 15.42 18.64 3.37
N THR A 130 15.84 18.03 4.49
CA THR A 130 17.12 17.33 4.63
C THR A 130 16.90 15.84 4.76
N LEU A 131 17.43 15.05 3.83
CA LEU A 131 17.36 13.57 3.87
C LEU A 131 18.64 12.99 4.48
N LEU A 132 18.52 12.35 5.64
CA LEU A 132 19.58 11.65 6.35
C LEU A 132 19.48 10.13 6.03
N ALA A 133 20.06 9.74 4.90
CA ALA A 133 20.12 8.35 4.45
C ALA A 133 21.20 7.55 5.19
N ALA A 134 21.06 6.21 5.20
CA ALA A 134 21.92 5.29 5.94
C ALA A 134 22.04 5.65 7.44
N ARG A 135 20.92 6.12 8.02
CA ARG A 135 20.81 6.46 9.44
C ARG A 135 19.66 5.71 10.07
N LYS A 136 19.90 5.07 11.20
CA LYS A 136 18.88 4.30 11.91
C LYS A 136 18.57 4.94 13.26
N VAL A 137 17.27 4.98 13.58
CA VAL A 137 16.78 5.52 14.85
C VAL A 137 16.96 4.47 15.96
N SER A 138 17.54 4.88 17.08
CA SER A 138 17.74 4.06 18.28
C SER A 138 16.81 4.43 19.43
N ALA A 139 16.38 5.69 19.52
CA ALA A 139 15.45 6.14 20.56
C ALA A 139 14.58 7.31 20.07
N VAL A 140 13.38 7.40 20.65
CA VAL A 140 12.46 8.53 20.47
C VAL A 140 11.95 8.96 21.83
N LYS A 141 11.96 10.28 22.10
CA LYS A 141 11.43 10.88 23.33
C LYS A 141 10.60 12.11 22.96
N ALA A 142 9.62 12.44 23.80
CA ALA A 142 8.83 13.64 23.62
C ALA A 142 8.41 14.22 24.99
N ASP A 143 8.55 15.51 25.14
CA ASP A 143 8.00 16.29 26.27
C ASP A 143 6.89 17.25 25.79
N ASP A 144 6.53 18.23 26.58
CA ASP A 144 5.47 19.18 26.23
C ASP A 144 5.92 20.21 25.18
N ALA A 145 7.22 20.49 25.08
CA ALA A 145 7.78 21.50 24.20
C ALA A 145 8.29 20.92 22.89
N LEU A 146 9.04 19.81 22.95
CA LEU A 146 9.75 19.23 21.81
C LEU A 146 9.69 17.69 21.84
N ALA A 147 9.98 17.12 20.71
CA ALA A 147 10.31 15.71 20.58
C ALA A 147 11.74 15.54 20.05
N SER A 148 12.36 14.39 20.32
CA SER A 148 13.71 14.09 19.87
C SER A 148 13.84 12.67 19.34
N VAL A 149 14.64 12.53 18.29
CA VAL A 149 15.06 11.27 17.69
C VAL A 149 16.56 11.12 17.89
N THR A 150 17.00 10.04 18.52
CA THR A 150 18.41 9.68 18.65
C THR A 150 18.75 8.62 17.62
N LEU A 151 19.83 8.83 16.88
CA LEU A 151 20.34 7.88 15.88
C LEU A 151 21.29 6.87 16.55
N GLU A 152 21.54 5.74 15.90
CA GLU A 152 22.54 4.75 16.38
C GLU A 152 23.96 5.35 16.47
N SER A 153 24.25 6.40 15.72
CA SER A 153 25.51 7.16 15.84
C SER A 153 25.65 7.97 17.13
N GLY A 154 24.58 8.10 17.92
CA GLY A 154 24.51 9.00 19.09
C GLY A 154 24.06 10.43 18.75
N GLU A 155 23.96 10.80 17.49
CA GLU A 155 23.44 12.10 17.08
C GLU A 155 21.95 12.22 17.45
N THR A 156 21.54 13.41 17.91
CA THR A 156 20.14 13.69 18.27
C THR A 156 19.57 14.81 17.39
N LEU A 157 18.36 14.56 16.86
CA LEU A 157 17.53 15.55 16.16
C LEU A 157 16.38 15.96 17.08
N SER A 158 16.13 17.26 17.21
CA SER A 158 14.99 17.80 17.97
C SER A 158 13.98 18.42 17.01
N ALA A 159 12.68 18.21 17.28
CA ALA A 159 11.61 18.74 16.44
C ALA A 159 10.34 19.04 17.25
N LYS A 160 9.44 19.85 16.68
CA LYS A 160 8.08 20.08 17.22
C LYS A 160 7.19 18.84 17.04
N LEU A 161 7.44 18.05 16.00
CA LEU A 161 6.66 16.86 15.66
C LEU A 161 7.55 15.76 15.07
N ILE A 162 7.36 14.51 15.50
CA ILE A 162 7.92 13.32 14.88
C ILE A 162 6.81 12.56 14.14
N VAL A 163 7.08 12.14 12.91
CA VAL A 163 6.16 11.31 12.13
C VAL A 163 6.81 9.99 11.77
N ALA A 164 6.21 8.88 12.21
CA ALA A 164 6.62 7.53 11.85
C ALA A 164 6.00 7.12 10.51
N ALA A 165 6.85 6.82 9.52
CA ALA A 165 6.52 6.25 8.22
C ALA A 165 7.39 5.01 7.93
N ASP A 166 7.85 4.30 8.97
CA ASP A 166 8.91 3.28 8.99
C ASP A 166 8.40 1.83 8.89
N SER A 167 7.23 1.62 8.34
CA SER A 167 6.58 0.34 8.07
C SER A 167 5.54 -0.13 9.11
N ARG A 168 4.87 -1.25 8.80
CA ARG A 168 3.82 -1.86 9.66
C ARG A 168 4.34 -2.31 11.02
N PHE A 169 5.60 -2.71 11.11
CA PHE A 169 6.23 -3.12 12.37
C PHE A 169 6.93 -1.96 13.09
N SER A 170 6.61 -0.74 12.75
CA SER A 170 7.21 0.51 13.19
C SER A 170 7.93 0.44 14.54
N SER A 171 9.25 0.56 14.50
CA SER A 171 10.08 0.66 15.69
C SER A 171 9.87 2.01 16.37
N THR A 172 9.70 3.06 15.60
CA THR A 172 9.44 4.43 16.08
C THR A 172 8.17 4.50 16.91
N ARG A 173 7.07 3.88 16.41
CA ARG A 173 5.80 3.76 17.15
C ARG A 173 5.99 3.00 18.48
N LYS A 174 6.72 1.88 18.45
CA LYS A 174 7.01 1.08 19.65
C LYS A 174 7.80 1.87 20.68
N MET A 175 8.81 2.65 20.26
CA MET A 175 9.59 3.52 21.14
C MET A 175 8.73 4.59 21.82
N MET A 176 7.63 5.01 21.18
CA MET A 176 6.62 5.91 21.77
C MET A 176 5.61 5.20 22.69
N GLY A 177 5.81 3.93 23.00
CA GLY A 177 4.92 3.14 23.88
C GLY A 177 3.52 2.90 23.28
N ILE A 178 3.37 2.99 21.95
CA ILE A 178 2.08 2.76 21.29
C ILE A 178 1.98 1.30 20.84
N ALA A 179 1.17 0.53 21.54
CA ALA A 179 0.87 -0.86 21.21
C ALA A 179 0.04 -0.97 19.91
N ALA A 180 0.07 -2.15 19.30
CA ALA A 180 -0.73 -2.46 18.12
C ALA A 180 -1.26 -3.89 18.17
N ASN A 181 -2.47 -4.06 17.66
CA ASN A 181 -3.02 -5.38 17.39
C ASN A 181 -2.36 -5.95 16.13
N LEU A 182 -1.64 -7.05 16.28
CA LEU A 182 -1.06 -7.81 15.18
C LEU A 182 -1.94 -9.03 14.91
N HIS A 183 -2.24 -9.24 13.64
CA HIS A 183 -2.92 -10.46 13.20
C HIS A 183 -2.09 -11.13 12.12
N ASP A 184 -1.43 -12.22 12.48
CA ASP A 184 -0.73 -13.08 11.55
C ASP A 184 -1.71 -14.08 10.97
N PHE A 185 -1.83 -14.12 9.64
CA PHE A 185 -2.73 -15.03 8.94
C PHE A 185 -2.14 -16.44 8.77
N GLY A 186 -0.89 -16.68 9.20
CA GLY A 186 -0.18 -17.94 9.00
C GLY A 186 0.11 -18.25 7.53
N ARG A 187 0.07 -17.22 6.69
CA ARG A 187 0.18 -17.31 5.24
C ARG A 187 1.22 -16.33 4.70
N ALA A 188 1.69 -16.63 3.50
CA ALA A 188 2.51 -15.69 2.74
C ALA A 188 1.95 -15.53 1.32
N MET A 189 2.21 -14.41 0.70
CA MET A 189 1.94 -14.19 -0.71
C MET A 189 3.25 -14.30 -1.51
N LEU A 190 3.20 -15.03 -2.63
CA LEU A 190 4.18 -15.01 -3.67
C LEU A 190 3.70 -14.07 -4.76
N VAL A 191 4.56 -13.15 -5.19
CA VAL A 191 4.25 -12.17 -6.24
C VAL A 191 5.31 -12.25 -7.34
N CYS A 192 4.85 -12.22 -8.60
CA CYS A 192 5.70 -12.18 -9.79
C CYS A 192 4.92 -11.62 -10.98
N ARG A 193 5.61 -11.35 -12.08
CA ARG A 193 4.98 -11.05 -13.36
C ARG A 193 5.02 -12.28 -14.25
N MET A 194 3.95 -12.48 -15.01
CA MET A 194 3.86 -13.53 -16.02
C MET A 194 3.29 -12.97 -17.31
N THR A 195 3.82 -13.42 -18.44
CA THR A 195 3.19 -13.25 -19.76
C THR A 195 2.23 -14.38 -20.01
N HIS A 196 1.24 -14.18 -20.87
CA HIS A 196 0.22 -15.18 -21.21
C HIS A 196 -0.43 -14.92 -22.58
N GLU A 197 -1.07 -15.94 -23.14
CA GLU A 197 -1.65 -15.90 -24.50
C GLU A 197 -2.97 -15.11 -24.57
N ALA A 198 -3.92 -15.45 -23.71
CA ALA A 198 -5.24 -14.85 -23.75
C ALA A 198 -5.28 -13.46 -23.08
N PRO A 199 -5.97 -12.46 -23.64
CA PRO A 199 -6.05 -11.12 -23.08
C PRO A 199 -6.83 -11.11 -21.78
N HIS A 200 -6.31 -10.38 -20.76
CA HIS A 200 -7.02 -10.14 -19.49
C HIS A 200 -8.12 -9.08 -19.57
N GLY A 201 -8.21 -8.29 -20.66
CA GLY A 201 -9.23 -7.26 -20.84
C GLY A 201 -9.21 -6.14 -19.82
N HIS A 202 -8.05 -5.84 -19.20
CA HIS A 202 -7.88 -4.90 -18.08
C HIS A 202 -8.73 -5.23 -16.85
N ALA A 203 -9.03 -6.53 -16.65
CA ALA A 203 -9.76 -7.03 -15.50
C ALA A 203 -8.81 -7.58 -14.44
N ALA A 204 -8.90 -7.11 -13.20
CA ALA A 204 -8.29 -7.78 -12.06
C ALA A 204 -9.13 -8.99 -11.68
N TRP A 205 -8.48 -10.10 -11.39
CA TRP A 205 -9.13 -11.32 -10.90
C TRP A 205 -8.73 -11.55 -9.45
N GLU A 206 -9.69 -11.85 -8.60
CA GLU A 206 -9.47 -12.37 -7.27
C GLU A 206 -10.17 -13.72 -7.17
N TRP A 207 -9.39 -14.77 -7.06
CA TRP A 207 -9.89 -16.14 -7.05
C TRP A 207 -9.70 -16.77 -5.69
N PHE A 208 -10.78 -16.92 -4.97
CA PHE A 208 -10.82 -17.63 -3.71
C PHE A 208 -10.95 -19.13 -3.96
N GLY A 209 -9.83 -19.84 -3.83
CA GLY A 209 -9.78 -21.29 -3.86
C GLY A 209 -9.81 -21.89 -2.45
N TYR A 210 -9.99 -23.19 -2.38
CA TYR A 210 -9.98 -23.91 -1.12
C TYR A 210 -8.54 -24.01 -0.58
N GLY A 211 -8.22 -23.20 0.43
CA GLY A 211 -6.90 -23.14 1.02
C GLY A 211 -5.92 -22.18 0.37
N GLN A 212 -6.33 -21.45 -0.67
CA GLN A 212 -5.50 -20.46 -1.37
C GLN A 212 -6.31 -19.24 -1.81
N THR A 213 -5.63 -18.13 -2.08
CA THR A 213 -6.16 -17.08 -2.94
C THR A 213 -5.18 -16.84 -4.09
N LEU A 214 -5.73 -16.55 -5.26
CA LEU A 214 -4.97 -16.30 -6.48
C LEU A 214 -5.49 -15.03 -7.11
N ALA A 215 -4.66 -13.98 -7.15
CA ALA A 215 -5.02 -12.75 -7.83
C ALA A 215 -4.21 -12.61 -9.13
N LEU A 216 -4.87 -12.03 -10.12
CA LEU A 216 -4.28 -11.58 -11.37
C LEU A 216 -4.54 -10.09 -11.49
N LEU A 217 -3.47 -9.31 -11.61
CA LEU A 217 -3.55 -7.86 -11.77
C LEU A 217 -3.13 -7.51 -13.20
N PRO A 218 -4.01 -6.87 -14.01
CA PRO A 218 -3.73 -6.61 -15.41
C PRO A 218 -2.62 -5.57 -15.55
N MET A 219 -1.64 -5.86 -16.40
CA MET A 219 -0.57 -4.94 -16.75
C MET A 219 -0.67 -4.55 -18.22
N ASN A 220 0.02 -3.50 -18.63
CA ASN A 220 0.22 -3.24 -20.05
C ASN A 220 1.07 -4.35 -20.66
N ALA A 221 0.95 -4.55 -21.98
CA ALA A 221 1.72 -5.57 -22.69
C ALA A 221 3.22 -5.35 -22.50
N GLU A 222 3.98 -6.42 -22.49
CA GLU A 222 5.44 -6.36 -22.42
C GLU A 222 6.01 -5.61 -23.63
N ARG A 223 6.91 -4.66 -23.41
CA ARG A 223 7.39 -3.78 -24.48
C ARG A 223 8.16 -4.50 -25.58
N SER A 224 8.91 -5.52 -25.22
CA SER A 224 9.80 -6.22 -26.16
C SER A 224 9.06 -7.20 -27.08
N THR A 225 8.05 -7.88 -26.54
CA THR A 225 7.33 -8.98 -27.23
C THR A 225 5.90 -8.62 -27.58
N ASN A 226 5.35 -7.55 -27.00
CA ASN A 226 3.94 -7.20 -27.04
C ASN A 226 3.00 -8.29 -26.47
N ALA A 227 3.55 -9.21 -25.67
CA ALA A 227 2.79 -10.26 -25.01
C ALA A 227 1.89 -9.68 -23.92
N HIS A 228 0.72 -10.27 -23.72
CA HIS A 228 -0.13 -9.93 -22.58
C HIS A 228 0.62 -10.21 -21.28
N GLN A 229 0.56 -9.31 -20.32
CA GLN A 229 1.29 -9.43 -19.07
C GLN A 229 0.37 -9.15 -17.87
N SER A 230 0.58 -9.91 -16.81
CA SER A 230 -0.11 -9.71 -15.53
C SER A 230 0.83 -9.91 -14.36
N SER A 231 0.55 -9.21 -13.27
CA SER A 231 1.11 -9.57 -11.97
C SER A 231 0.25 -10.65 -11.34
N VAL A 232 0.88 -11.73 -10.91
CA VAL A 232 0.25 -12.87 -10.22
C VAL A 232 0.58 -12.79 -8.75
N VAL A 233 -0.45 -12.90 -7.91
CA VAL A 233 -0.33 -12.96 -6.45
C VAL A 233 -0.93 -14.27 -5.96
N LEU A 234 -0.09 -15.21 -5.54
CA LEU A 234 -0.52 -16.47 -4.96
C LEU A 234 -0.34 -16.47 -3.46
N THR A 235 -1.41 -16.69 -2.71
CA THR A 235 -1.41 -16.76 -1.24
C THR A 235 -1.64 -18.20 -0.77
N LEU A 236 -0.68 -18.73 -0.01
CA LEU A 236 -0.69 -20.08 0.53
C LEU A 236 -0.19 -20.07 1.98
N PRO A 237 -0.34 -21.18 2.75
CA PRO A 237 0.42 -21.41 3.97
C PRO A 237 1.93 -21.26 3.73
N VAL A 238 2.68 -20.72 4.70
CA VAL A 238 4.10 -20.30 4.53
C VAL A 238 4.97 -21.41 3.95
N GLY A 239 4.85 -22.67 4.43
CA GLY A 239 5.64 -23.81 3.92
C GLY A 239 5.40 -24.04 2.43
N GLN A 240 4.14 -24.08 2.01
CA GLN A 240 3.75 -24.32 0.62
C GLN A 240 4.19 -23.19 -0.33
N VAL A 241 4.16 -21.92 0.14
CA VAL A 241 4.65 -20.79 -0.67
C VAL A 241 6.12 -20.95 -1.00
N ASN A 242 6.93 -21.37 -0.03
CA ASN A 242 8.37 -21.54 -0.23
C ASN A 242 8.67 -22.69 -1.22
N GLU A 243 7.91 -23.78 -1.16
CA GLU A 243 8.02 -24.89 -2.13
C GLU A 243 7.72 -24.41 -3.55
N VAL A 244 6.61 -23.67 -3.74
CA VAL A 244 6.24 -23.11 -5.04
C VAL A 244 7.26 -22.07 -5.52
N ALA A 245 7.77 -21.23 -4.62
CA ALA A 245 8.79 -20.24 -4.96
C ALA A 245 10.12 -20.85 -5.41
N ALA A 246 10.43 -22.08 -4.99
CA ALA A 246 11.65 -22.82 -5.34
C ALA A 246 11.55 -23.61 -6.65
N LEU A 247 10.37 -23.74 -7.26
CA LEU A 247 10.21 -24.45 -8.53
C LEU A 247 11.05 -23.82 -9.64
N GLU A 248 11.56 -24.64 -10.55
CA GLU A 248 12.15 -24.16 -11.80
C GLU A 248 11.14 -23.35 -12.62
N PRO A 249 11.57 -22.38 -13.45
CA PRO A 249 10.67 -21.45 -14.15
C PRO A 249 9.52 -22.13 -14.90
N ASP A 250 9.81 -23.18 -15.68
CA ASP A 250 8.79 -23.90 -16.48
C ASP A 250 7.82 -24.70 -15.60
N ALA A 251 8.31 -25.31 -14.52
CA ALA A 251 7.48 -26.02 -13.57
C ALA A 251 6.58 -25.04 -12.79
N PHE A 252 7.12 -23.88 -12.44
CA PHE A 252 6.37 -22.80 -11.83
C PHE A 252 5.27 -22.29 -12.77
N ALA A 253 5.58 -22.05 -14.04
CA ALA A 253 4.62 -21.57 -15.03
C ALA A 253 3.44 -22.54 -15.16
N ARG A 254 3.69 -23.83 -15.36
CA ARG A 254 2.64 -24.88 -15.39
C ARG A 254 1.83 -24.92 -14.11
N HIS A 255 2.47 -24.78 -12.96
CA HIS A 255 1.81 -24.78 -11.66
C HIS A 255 0.82 -23.59 -11.51
N ILE A 256 1.15 -22.41 -12.08
CA ILE A 256 0.26 -21.25 -12.08
C ILE A 256 -0.83 -21.42 -13.14
N GLU A 257 -0.54 -21.93 -14.33
CA GLU A 257 -1.52 -22.25 -15.38
C GLU A 257 -2.65 -23.15 -14.86
N ASP A 258 -2.27 -24.25 -14.20
CA ASP A 258 -3.22 -25.19 -13.59
C ASP A 258 -4.13 -24.50 -12.58
N ARG A 259 -3.58 -23.60 -11.76
CA ARG A 259 -4.34 -22.85 -10.77
C ARG A 259 -5.32 -21.85 -11.39
N PHE A 260 -4.98 -21.29 -12.55
CA PHE A 260 -5.90 -20.48 -13.35
C PHE A 260 -6.81 -21.31 -14.24
N MET A 261 -6.76 -22.66 -14.12
CA MET A 261 -7.55 -23.59 -14.94
C MET A 261 -7.37 -23.33 -16.44
N HIS A 262 -6.14 -23.02 -16.85
CA HIS A 262 -5.70 -22.70 -18.23
C HIS A 262 -6.50 -21.57 -18.91
N ARG A 263 -7.19 -20.71 -18.15
CA ARG A 263 -8.04 -19.62 -18.71
C ARG A 263 -7.26 -18.55 -19.45
N LEU A 264 -5.96 -18.47 -19.24
CA LEU A 264 -5.07 -17.50 -19.90
C LEU A 264 -4.20 -18.12 -20.99
N GLY A 265 -4.41 -19.42 -21.29
CA GLY A 265 -3.52 -20.18 -22.18
C GLY A 265 -2.17 -20.45 -21.54
N ALA A 266 -1.14 -20.66 -22.34
CA ALA A 266 0.21 -20.84 -21.85
C ALA A 266 0.71 -19.56 -21.14
N MET A 267 1.43 -19.76 -20.04
CA MET A 267 2.00 -18.69 -19.23
C MET A 267 3.51 -18.85 -19.12
N THR A 268 4.22 -17.74 -19.02
CA THR A 268 5.69 -17.73 -18.85
C THR A 268 6.08 -16.75 -17.74
N LEU A 269 7.02 -17.16 -16.89
CA LEU A 269 7.56 -16.29 -15.84
C LEU A 269 8.36 -15.16 -16.46
N ALA A 270 7.97 -13.91 -16.16
CA ALA A 270 8.54 -12.69 -16.74
C ALA A 270 9.28 -11.80 -15.71
N SER A 271 9.45 -12.26 -14.47
CA SER A 271 10.20 -11.53 -13.43
C SER A 271 10.77 -12.45 -12.37
N THR A 272 11.53 -11.88 -11.45
CA THR A 272 11.86 -12.53 -10.17
C THR A 272 10.59 -12.76 -9.34
N ARG A 273 10.63 -13.78 -8.48
CA ARG A 273 9.57 -14.16 -7.53
C ARG A 273 9.89 -13.59 -6.16
N HIS A 274 8.91 -12.99 -5.49
CA HIS A 274 9.08 -12.40 -4.16
C HIS A 274 8.05 -12.98 -3.21
N VAL A 275 8.47 -13.26 -1.96
CA VAL A 275 7.59 -13.85 -0.94
C VAL A 275 7.46 -12.86 0.22
N TYR A 276 6.22 -12.59 0.65
CA TYR A 276 5.91 -11.68 1.74
C TYR A 276 4.96 -12.34 2.75
N PRO A 277 5.28 -12.30 4.06
CA PRO A 277 4.36 -12.77 5.08
C PRO A 277 3.13 -11.87 5.16
N LEU A 278 1.97 -12.47 5.41
CA LEU A 278 0.71 -11.75 5.55
C LEU A 278 0.43 -11.48 7.02
N VAL A 279 0.69 -10.24 7.43
CA VAL A 279 0.43 -9.76 8.79
C VAL A 279 -0.31 -8.42 8.69
N ALA A 280 -1.47 -8.32 9.33
CA ALA A 280 -2.16 -7.05 9.49
C ALA A 280 -1.77 -6.42 10.83
N VAL A 281 -1.64 -5.10 10.85
CA VAL A 281 -1.27 -4.34 12.05
C VAL A 281 -2.19 -3.12 12.19
N TYR A 282 -2.80 -2.97 13.35
CA TYR A 282 -3.64 -1.81 13.65
C TYR A 282 -3.30 -1.28 15.05
N PRO A 283 -2.63 -0.12 15.16
CA PRO A 283 -2.25 0.48 16.43
C PRO A 283 -3.46 0.91 17.27
N GLU A 284 -3.31 0.88 18.57
CA GLU A 284 -4.32 1.37 19.51
C GLU A 284 -4.55 2.88 19.34
N ARG A 285 -3.48 3.61 19.02
CA ARG A 285 -3.49 5.04 18.71
C ARG A 285 -2.59 5.31 17.51
N PHE A 286 -2.94 6.29 16.67
CA PHE A 286 -2.10 6.76 15.58
C PHE A 286 -1.22 7.93 16.01
N VAL A 287 -1.52 8.54 17.17
CA VAL A 287 -0.84 9.70 17.67
C VAL A 287 -0.41 9.54 19.13
N GLY A 288 0.58 10.29 19.53
CA GLY A 288 1.10 10.42 20.89
C GLY A 288 1.51 11.88 21.15
N LYS A 289 2.22 12.09 22.26
CA LYS A 289 2.79 13.40 22.55
C LYS A 289 3.78 13.77 21.45
N ARG A 290 3.51 14.84 20.66
CA ARG A 290 4.33 15.30 19.52
C ARG A 290 4.73 14.19 18.55
N PHE A 291 3.82 13.26 18.34
CA PHE A 291 4.04 12.07 17.51
C PHE A 291 2.81 11.71 16.71
N ALA A 292 3.02 11.36 15.42
CA ALA A 292 2.01 10.77 14.57
C ALA A 292 2.59 9.59 13.77
N ALA A 293 1.77 8.58 13.48
CA ALA A 293 2.09 7.49 12.55
C ALA A 293 1.30 7.68 11.25
N VAL A 294 1.92 7.39 10.10
CA VAL A 294 1.30 7.42 8.77
C VAL A 294 1.63 6.15 7.98
N GLY A 295 0.87 5.89 6.93
CA GLY A 295 1.08 4.70 6.09
C GLY A 295 0.91 3.41 6.86
N ASP A 296 1.75 2.41 6.57
CA ASP A 296 1.70 1.10 7.23
C ASP A 296 2.02 1.18 8.72
N ALA A 297 2.71 2.22 9.20
CA ALA A 297 2.93 2.46 10.63
C ALA A 297 1.62 2.79 11.38
N ALA A 298 0.64 3.38 10.69
CA ALA A 298 -0.70 3.66 11.20
C ALA A 298 -1.69 2.54 10.85
N VAL A 299 -1.66 2.01 9.61
CA VAL A 299 -2.61 0.98 9.16
C VAL A 299 -1.91 0.00 8.22
N GLY A 300 -1.41 -1.11 8.75
CA GLY A 300 -0.88 -2.22 7.96
C GLY A 300 -1.99 -3.22 7.61
N MET A 301 -2.49 -3.20 6.38
CA MET A 301 -3.61 -4.03 5.93
C MET A 301 -3.17 -5.32 5.23
N HIS A 302 -4.08 -6.30 5.18
CA HIS A 302 -3.98 -7.42 4.26
C HIS A 302 -4.11 -6.92 2.80
N PRO A 303 -3.29 -7.39 1.86
CA PRO A 303 -3.25 -6.85 0.50
C PRO A 303 -4.47 -7.15 -0.37
N VAL A 304 -5.36 -8.07 0.03
CA VAL A 304 -6.53 -8.52 -0.77
C VAL A 304 -7.44 -7.37 -1.24
N THR A 305 -7.48 -6.26 -0.51
CA THR A 305 -8.28 -5.08 -0.89
C THR A 305 -7.47 -3.99 -1.59
N ALA A 306 -6.14 -4.18 -1.74
CA ALA A 306 -5.22 -3.25 -2.39
C ALA A 306 -5.25 -1.80 -1.85
N HIS A 307 -5.65 -1.58 -0.59
CA HIS A 307 -5.84 -0.25 -0.01
C HIS A 307 -4.65 0.29 0.79
N GLY A 308 -3.58 -0.49 1.03
CA GLY A 308 -2.48 -0.08 1.90
C GLY A 308 -1.88 1.29 1.53
N PHE A 309 -1.39 1.43 0.31
CA PHE A 309 -0.81 2.70 -0.15
C PHE A 309 -1.87 3.81 -0.33
N ASN A 310 -3.09 3.48 -0.77
CA ASN A 310 -4.19 4.43 -0.89
C ASN A 310 -4.53 5.08 0.47
N PHE A 311 -4.55 4.30 1.55
CA PHE A 311 -4.71 4.83 2.91
C PHE A 311 -3.46 5.59 3.39
N GLY A 312 -2.28 5.18 2.95
CA GLY A 312 -1.06 5.95 3.19
C GLY A 312 -1.17 7.37 2.63
N LEU A 313 -1.58 7.52 1.37
CA LEU A 313 -1.81 8.82 0.73
C LEU A 313 -2.92 9.62 1.41
N LEU A 314 -4.01 8.97 1.81
CA LEU A 314 -5.07 9.63 2.59
C LEU A 314 -4.54 10.14 3.93
N GLY A 315 -3.67 9.38 4.60
CA GLY A 315 -2.99 9.80 5.83
C GLY A 315 -2.09 11.02 5.61
N VAL A 316 -1.33 11.02 4.51
CA VAL A 316 -0.51 12.16 4.08
C VAL A 316 -1.37 13.42 3.86
N GLU A 317 -2.48 13.29 3.13
CA GLU A 317 -3.39 14.40 2.87
C GLU A 317 -3.98 14.96 4.18
N ASN A 318 -4.49 14.08 5.05
CA ASN A 318 -5.15 14.48 6.29
C ASN A 318 -4.18 15.11 7.30
N LEU A 319 -3.01 14.50 7.52
CA LEU A 319 -2.00 15.01 8.44
C LEU A 319 -1.32 16.26 7.88
N GLY A 320 -0.90 16.21 6.61
CA GLY A 320 -0.22 17.32 5.96
C GLY A 320 -1.06 18.61 5.95
N LYS A 321 -2.35 18.49 5.59
CA LYS A 321 -3.26 19.64 5.64
C LYS A 321 -3.35 20.25 7.04
N ARG A 322 -3.49 19.44 8.09
CA ARG A 322 -3.60 19.92 9.47
C ARG A 322 -2.31 20.58 9.97
N ILE A 323 -1.15 20.04 9.61
CA ILE A 323 0.15 20.62 9.93
C ILE A 323 0.27 22.01 9.27
N ILE A 324 -0.03 22.10 7.97
CA ILE A 324 0.06 23.36 7.22
C ILE A 324 -0.93 24.40 7.76
N ASP A 325 -2.17 24.01 8.03
CA ASP A 325 -3.20 24.92 8.57
C ASP A 325 -2.80 25.44 9.96
N ALA A 326 -2.28 24.58 10.84
CA ALA A 326 -1.80 24.96 12.16
C ALA A 326 -0.60 25.92 12.06
N HIS A 327 0.40 25.58 11.23
CA HIS A 327 1.59 26.40 11.02
C HIS A 327 1.23 27.80 10.50
N LYS A 328 0.40 27.89 9.46
CA LYS A 328 -0.05 29.17 8.89
C LYS A 328 -0.83 30.04 9.89
N SER A 329 -1.51 29.40 10.84
CA SER A 329 -2.27 30.09 11.88
C SER A 329 -1.44 30.42 13.14
N GLY A 330 -0.13 30.12 13.13
CA GLY A 330 0.77 30.31 14.27
C GLY A 330 0.55 29.35 15.43
N PHE A 331 -0.21 28.25 15.20
CA PHE A 331 -0.43 27.22 16.21
C PHE A 331 0.70 26.18 16.21
N ASP A 332 0.89 25.52 17.35
CA ASP A 332 1.84 24.44 17.50
C ASP A 332 1.40 23.20 16.69
N ILE A 333 2.21 22.82 15.69
CA ILE A 333 1.95 21.67 14.82
C ILE A 333 1.95 20.33 15.55
N GLY A 334 2.62 20.25 16.71
CA GLY A 334 2.67 19.08 17.60
C GLY A 334 1.57 19.07 18.66
N ALA A 335 0.66 20.08 18.66
CA ALA A 335 -0.40 20.17 19.65
C ALA A 335 -1.37 18.99 19.60
N PRO A 336 -1.88 18.52 20.76
CA PRO A 336 -2.85 17.43 20.82
C PRO A 336 -4.07 17.62 19.94
N SER A 337 -4.59 18.85 19.83
CA SER A 337 -5.78 19.17 19.00
C SER A 337 -5.54 18.91 17.50
N VAL A 338 -4.36 19.23 17.00
CA VAL A 338 -3.96 18.97 15.60
C VAL A 338 -3.89 17.47 15.35
N LEU A 339 -3.18 16.75 16.22
CA LEU A 339 -2.90 15.32 16.06
C LEU A 339 -4.14 14.45 16.28
N GLN A 340 -4.96 14.73 17.30
CA GLN A 340 -6.22 14.02 17.55
C GLN A 340 -7.22 14.21 16.40
N GLY A 341 -7.24 15.42 15.83
CA GLY A 341 -8.04 15.68 14.64
C GLY A 341 -7.66 14.80 13.46
N TYR A 342 -6.36 14.61 13.21
CA TYR A 342 -5.85 13.66 12.23
C TYR A 342 -6.28 12.23 12.56
N GLU A 343 -6.01 11.76 13.79
CA GLU A 343 -6.34 10.40 14.20
C GLU A 343 -7.83 10.09 14.02
N THR A 344 -8.70 10.98 14.49
CA THR A 344 -10.16 10.80 14.39
C THR A 344 -10.61 10.66 12.95
N GLN A 345 -10.15 11.52 12.07
CA GLN A 345 -10.52 11.50 10.66
C GLN A 345 -9.97 10.25 9.96
N HIS A 346 -8.70 9.92 10.20
CA HIS A 346 -8.06 8.78 9.55
C HIS A 346 -8.60 7.44 10.04
N ARG A 347 -8.91 7.31 11.34
CA ARG A 347 -9.57 6.11 11.89
C ARG A 347 -10.98 5.91 11.32
N ARG A 348 -11.76 6.97 11.20
CA ARG A 348 -13.12 6.88 10.59
C ARG A 348 -13.06 6.35 9.17
N ALA A 349 -12.06 6.77 8.39
CA ALA A 349 -11.89 6.33 7.02
C ALA A 349 -11.33 4.89 6.90
N THR A 350 -10.45 4.46 7.81
CA THR A 350 -9.68 3.21 7.64
C THR A 350 -10.24 2.03 8.42
N LYS A 351 -10.79 2.25 9.63
CA LYS A 351 -11.21 1.18 10.52
C LYS A 351 -12.33 0.28 9.95
N PRO A 352 -13.37 0.83 9.30
CA PRO A 352 -14.42 -0.02 8.72
C PRO A 352 -13.88 -0.99 7.68
N LEU A 353 -13.03 -0.50 6.75
CA LEU A 353 -12.46 -1.35 5.71
C LEU A 353 -11.41 -2.32 6.26
N TYR A 354 -10.63 -1.92 7.26
CA TYR A 354 -9.73 -2.83 7.97
C TYR A 354 -10.49 -4.03 8.57
N LEU A 355 -11.60 -3.78 9.25
CA LEU A 355 -12.44 -4.82 9.84
C LEU A 355 -13.13 -5.68 8.77
N ALA A 356 -13.65 -5.06 7.70
CA ALA A 356 -14.25 -5.76 6.57
C ALA A 356 -13.23 -6.67 5.87
N THR A 357 -12.01 -6.18 5.62
CA THR A 357 -10.94 -6.98 5.01
C THR A 357 -10.57 -8.18 5.87
N ARG A 358 -10.44 -7.98 7.19
CA ARG A 358 -10.19 -9.08 8.13
C ARG A 358 -11.30 -10.12 8.10
N PHE A 359 -12.55 -9.69 8.17
CA PHE A 359 -13.70 -10.59 8.09
C PHE A 359 -13.74 -11.39 6.78
N ILE A 360 -13.52 -10.71 5.64
CA ILE A 360 -13.45 -11.38 4.33
C ILE A 360 -12.35 -12.43 4.36
N THR A 361 -11.14 -12.07 4.80
CA THR A 361 -10.00 -12.99 4.84
C THR A 361 -10.30 -14.20 5.74
N ASP A 362 -10.85 -13.99 6.94
CA ASP A 362 -11.19 -15.07 7.88
C ASP A 362 -12.25 -16.01 7.29
N VAL A 363 -13.29 -15.47 6.63
CA VAL A 363 -14.35 -16.27 5.98
C VAL A 363 -13.80 -17.04 4.77
N TYR A 364 -12.93 -16.42 3.94
CA TYR A 364 -12.43 -17.06 2.72
C TYR A 364 -11.26 -18.01 2.95
N THR A 365 -10.56 -17.92 4.07
CA THR A 365 -9.53 -18.89 4.47
C THR A 365 -10.08 -20.10 5.25
N ASN A 366 -11.29 -20.02 5.76
CA ASN A 366 -11.95 -21.12 6.49
C ASN A 366 -12.49 -22.16 5.51
N ASN A 367 -11.98 -23.40 5.55
CA ASN A 367 -12.34 -24.48 4.63
C ASN A 367 -13.47 -25.40 5.11
N THR A 368 -14.17 -25.06 6.19
CA THR A 368 -15.30 -25.83 6.68
C THR A 368 -16.49 -25.78 5.71
N ALA A 369 -17.31 -26.85 5.67
CA ALA A 369 -18.45 -26.92 4.77
C ALA A 369 -19.45 -25.75 4.98
N PRO A 370 -19.78 -25.31 6.20
CA PRO A 370 -20.64 -24.15 6.42
C PRO A 370 -20.04 -22.83 5.85
N ALA A 371 -18.71 -22.64 5.97
CA ALA A 371 -18.04 -21.46 5.43
C ALA A 371 -18.07 -21.42 3.90
N LYS A 372 -17.95 -22.59 3.25
CA LYS A 372 -18.07 -22.71 1.77
C LYS A 372 -19.47 -22.34 1.29
N LEU A 373 -20.52 -22.82 1.96
CA LEU A 373 -21.90 -22.48 1.64
C LEU A 373 -22.20 -20.99 1.87
N ALA A 374 -21.72 -20.45 2.99
CA ALA A 374 -21.89 -19.02 3.29
C ALA A 374 -21.22 -18.12 2.23
N ARG A 375 -20.03 -18.50 1.75
CA ARG A 375 -19.35 -17.77 0.66
C ARG A 375 -20.14 -17.78 -0.64
N ASP A 376 -20.61 -18.96 -1.06
CA ASP A 376 -21.42 -19.08 -2.27
C ASP A 376 -22.71 -18.25 -2.19
N PHE A 377 -23.38 -18.29 -1.05
CA PHE A 377 -24.57 -17.48 -0.82
C PHE A 377 -24.24 -15.97 -0.87
N MET A 378 -23.20 -15.54 -0.16
CA MET A 378 -22.78 -14.13 -0.14
C MET A 378 -22.40 -13.61 -1.53
N LEU A 379 -21.64 -14.38 -2.33
CA LEU A 379 -21.27 -13.96 -3.68
C LEU A 379 -22.45 -13.91 -4.64
N ARG A 380 -23.37 -14.90 -4.55
CA ARG A 380 -24.61 -14.89 -5.34
C ARG A 380 -25.53 -13.73 -4.96
N ALA A 381 -25.64 -13.42 -3.67
CA ALA A 381 -26.40 -12.26 -3.20
C ALA A 381 -25.74 -10.97 -3.66
N ALA A 382 -24.43 -10.83 -3.50
CA ALA A 382 -23.65 -9.67 -3.90
C ALA A 382 -23.73 -9.41 -5.43
N SER A 383 -23.72 -10.48 -6.25
CA SER A 383 -23.83 -10.35 -7.71
C SER A 383 -25.18 -9.80 -8.17
N LYS A 384 -26.26 -10.04 -7.42
CA LYS A 384 -27.62 -9.59 -7.73
C LYS A 384 -27.96 -8.22 -7.14
N LEU A 385 -27.23 -7.76 -6.11
CA LEU A 385 -27.51 -6.51 -5.39
C LEU A 385 -26.73 -5.33 -6.01
N MET A 386 -27.40 -4.60 -6.90
CA MET A 386 -26.83 -3.41 -7.58
C MET A 386 -26.27 -2.36 -6.59
N PRO A 387 -26.94 -2.03 -5.45
CA PRO A 387 -26.37 -1.09 -4.48
C PRO A 387 -25.04 -1.55 -3.90
N PHE A 388 -24.87 -2.85 -3.66
CA PHE A 388 -23.64 -3.42 -3.14
C PHE A 388 -22.49 -3.33 -4.16
N ARG A 389 -22.77 -3.68 -5.43
CA ARG A 389 -21.79 -3.54 -6.53
C ARG A 389 -21.35 -2.08 -6.71
N LYS A 390 -22.29 -1.13 -6.64
CA LYS A 390 -21.98 0.31 -6.68
C LYS A 390 -21.14 0.76 -5.49
N ALA A 391 -21.42 0.26 -4.28
CA ALA A 391 -20.63 0.58 -3.09
C ALA A 391 -19.18 0.09 -3.21
N ILE A 392 -18.97 -1.13 -3.76
CA ILE A 392 -17.61 -1.64 -4.02
C ILE A 392 -16.94 -0.81 -5.11
N ALA A 393 -17.60 -0.52 -6.23
CA ALA A 393 -17.04 0.31 -7.28
C ALA A 393 -16.65 1.70 -6.74
N ALA A 394 -17.48 2.31 -5.90
CA ALA A 394 -17.16 3.57 -5.23
C ALA A 394 -15.94 3.45 -4.30
N SER A 395 -15.77 2.33 -3.59
CA SER A 395 -14.58 2.13 -2.75
C SER A 395 -13.29 1.92 -3.55
N LEU A 396 -13.39 1.38 -4.77
CA LEU A 396 -12.26 1.20 -5.68
C LEU A 396 -11.88 2.49 -6.41
N THR A 397 -12.82 3.41 -6.57
CA THR A 397 -12.56 4.73 -7.19
C THR A 397 -12.18 5.81 -6.16
N GLY A 398 -12.54 5.67 -4.89
CA GLY A 398 -12.14 6.53 -3.76
C GLY A 398 -13.09 7.65 -3.43
#